data_b66ec3074cf8e186c8a97722327b297c
#
_entry.id   b66ec3074cf8e186c8a97722327b297c
#
_cell.length_a   1.000
_cell.length_b   1.000
_cell.length_c   1.000
_cell.angle_alpha   90.00
_cell.angle_beta   90.00
_cell.angle_gamma   90.00
#
_symmetry.space_group_name_H-M   'P 1'
#
loop_
_entity.id
_entity.type
_entity.pdbx_description
1 polymer ?
#
loop_
_entity_poly.entity_id
_entity_poly.type
_entity_poly.pdbx_seq_one_letter_code
_entity_poly.pdbx_strand_id
1 'polypeptide(L)'
;MLPYAVGQNLLDLKFGFQRDDVGFAFSILGEEGKRLSIFVSLILDTIFPIVYVSFHLGIYHYSNYKNNFIYLVPLLTGAFDLMENIQCAMIMSIPSIESVTDQQIILASGTNQIKWVLVFLMITIAIFPILKKGYRKLRKSFLRRYLFYTKKEKFVFRLNDILLNLDIRDSIDREIYFTNRYEEEQIKLLLDNIKKYKITRFVDVGANIGIYALTIAKNIPNIKIDAFEPHKGAFERMEANIHQNGFSQIIQTHNLALSNENKEGYLLAGKRFGTYQSGGASVSSEGEMKISQVCGDDLIKYKDDIIAIKIDVEGFELSVLQGIKNLIKNNKVFLQIEIFDEELIETSKFLEAYNFKLIEKGTFTHQDTVKDYFYINF
;
A
#
# COMPACT_ATOMS: atom_id res chain seq x y z
N MET A 1 2.82 -39.28 40.45
CA MET A 1 1.50 -38.76 40.03
C MET A 1 1.41 -37.24 40.09
N LEU A 2 2.53 -36.52 40.10
CA LEU A 2 2.55 -35.04 40.15
C LEU A 2 2.42 -34.27 38.80
N PRO A 3 2.71 -34.84 37.63
CA PRO A 3 2.70 -33.99 36.41
C PRO A 3 1.33 -33.66 35.84
N TYR A 4 0.32 -34.46 36.08
CA TYR A 4 -1.02 -34.26 35.45
C TYR A 4 -1.94 -33.28 36.17
N ALA A 5 -1.81 -33.16 37.49
CA ALA A 5 -2.64 -32.25 38.28
C ALA A 5 -2.18 -30.80 38.27
N VAL A 6 -0.89 -30.55 38.04
CA VAL A 6 -0.30 -29.21 38.06
C VAL A 6 -0.68 -28.43 36.80
N GLY A 7 -0.76 -29.09 35.63
CA GLY A 7 -1.01 -28.40 34.36
C GLY A 7 -2.46 -27.90 34.17
N GLN A 8 -3.46 -28.48 34.91
CA GLN A 8 -4.87 -28.06 34.76
C GLN A 8 -5.30 -26.97 35.74
N ASN A 9 -4.47 -26.61 36.72
CA ASN A 9 -4.83 -25.73 37.81
C ASN A 9 -3.88 -24.56 38.03
N LEU A 10 -3.04 -24.27 37.06
CA LEU A 10 -2.23 -23.06 37.05
C LEU A 10 -3.13 -21.85 36.84
N LEU A 11 -3.10 -20.90 37.78
CA LEU A 11 -3.96 -19.71 37.77
C LEU A 11 -3.72 -18.85 36.53
N ASP A 12 -2.51 -18.83 36.04
CA ASP A 12 -2.05 -18.08 34.85
C ASP A 12 -2.62 -18.59 33.50
N LEU A 13 -3.08 -19.85 33.46
CA LEU A 13 -3.75 -20.44 32.27
C LEU A 13 -5.24 -20.17 32.20
N LYS A 14 -5.86 -19.64 33.25
CA LYS A 14 -7.28 -19.28 33.28
C LYS A 14 -7.46 -17.85 32.73
N PHE A 15 -8.61 -17.59 32.13
CA PHE A 15 -9.02 -16.23 31.80
C PHE A 15 -9.65 -15.55 33.01
N GLY A 16 -8.80 -15.11 33.96
CA GLY A 16 -9.21 -14.63 35.28
C GLY A 16 -9.48 -15.78 36.27
N PHE A 17 -9.35 -15.49 37.55
CA PHE A 17 -9.59 -16.46 38.63
C PHE A 17 -10.21 -15.78 39.84
N GLN A 18 -10.85 -16.58 40.68
CA GLN A 18 -11.55 -16.16 41.88
C GLN A 18 -10.93 -16.80 43.14
N ARG A 19 -11.42 -16.42 44.33
CA ARG A 19 -10.93 -16.95 45.60
C ARG A 19 -10.97 -18.49 45.67
N ASP A 20 -12.01 -19.10 45.11
CA ASP A 20 -12.15 -20.56 45.08
C ASP A 20 -11.07 -21.24 44.24
N ASP A 21 -10.63 -20.61 43.14
CA ASP A 21 -9.54 -21.11 42.31
C ASP A 21 -8.19 -21.07 43.07
N VAL A 22 -7.96 -19.97 43.81
CA VAL A 22 -6.78 -19.81 44.66
C VAL A 22 -6.83 -20.82 45.83
N GLY A 23 -7.98 -20.96 46.47
CA GLY A 23 -8.20 -21.95 47.55
C GLY A 23 -7.94 -23.38 47.06
N PHE A 24 -8.41 -23.71 45.89
CA PHE A 24 -8.16 -25.01 45.28
C PHE A 24 -6.68 -25.24 45.00
N ALA A 25 -5.97 -24.23 44.46
CA ALA A 25 -4.52 -24.30 44.25
C ALA A 25 -3.76 -24.52 45.55
N PHE A 26 -4.12 -23.82 46.63
CA PHE A 26 -3.54 -24.01 47.96
C PHE A 26 -3.77 -25.43 48.51
N SER A 27 -4.96 -26.01 48.30
CA SER A 27 -5.31 -27.35 48.81
C SER A 27 -4.52 -28.46 48.08
N ILE A 28 -4.19 -28.30 46.81
CA ILE A 28 -3.50 -29.31 45.99
C ILE A 28 -1.99 -29.24 46.12
N LEU A 29 -1.41 -28.03 46.14
CA LEU A 29 0.02 -27.84 46.05
C LEU A 29 0.79 -28.19 47.32
N GLY A 30 0.22 -27.98 48.51
CA GLY A 30 0.94 -28.09 49.78
C GLY A 30 2.13 -27.13 49.83
N GLU A 31 2.95 -27.21 50.85
CA GLU A 31 4.07 -26.29 51.04
C GLU A 31 5.19 -26.43 49.99
N GLU A 32 5.51 -27.66 49.60
CA GLU A 32 6.55 -27.91 48.56
C GLU A 32 6.06 -27.46 47.18
N GLY A 33 4.80 -27.71 46.85
CA GLY A 33 4.19 -27.28 45.57
C GLY A 33 4.10 -25.77 45.47
N LYS A 34 3.80 -25.05 46.55
CA LYS A 34 3.80 -23.60 46.63
C LYS A 34 5.21 -23.04 46.35
N ARG A 35 6.25 -23.59 46.98
CA ARG A 35 7.66 -23.18 46.73
C ARG A 35 8.05 -23.41 45.30
N LEU A 36 7.66 -24.54 44.72
CA LEU A 36 7.94 -24.83 43.30
C LEU A 36 7.18 -23.86 42.37
N SER A 37 5.92 -23.57 42.69
CA SER A 37 5.12 -22.60 41.95
C SER A 37 5.77 -21.20 41.95
N ILE A 38 6.21 -20.72 43.11
CA ILE A 38 6.94 -19.46 43.26
C ILE A 38 8.20 -19.45 42.40
N PHE A 39 9.00 -20.53 42.45
CA PHE A 39 10.20 -20.65 41.63
C PHE A 39 9.91 -20.63 40.13
N VAL A 40 8.91 -21.37 39.69
CA VAL A 40 8.46 -21.39 38.28
C VAL A 40 8.03 -20.00 37.83
N SER A 41 7.13 -19.35 38.57
CA SER A 41 6.63 -18.01 38.21
C SER A 41 7.70 -16.94 38.19
N LEU A 42 8.65 -16.94 39.12
CA LEU A 42 9.67 -15.89 39.18
C LEU A 42 10.89 -16.15 38.27
N ILE A 43 11.17 -17.38 37.90
CA ILE A 43 12.37 -17.71 37.10
C ILE A 43 12.00 -18.21 35.71
N LEU A 44 11.24 -19.32 35.62
CA LEU A 44 10.94 -19.92 34.30
C LEU A 44 9.99 -19.10 33.49
N ASP A 45 8.87 -18.64 34.11
CA ASP A 45 7.84 -17.85 33.44
C ASP A 45 8.30 -16.41 33.16
N THR A 46 9.38 -15.94 33.77
CA THR A 46 9.99 -14.63 33.45
C THR A 46 10.79 -14.67 32.13
N ILE A 47 11.33 -15.82 31.76
CA ILE A 47 12.06 -15.99 30.49
C ILE A 47 11.10 -16.05 29.31
N PHE A 48 9.93 -16.65 29.50
CA PHE A 48 8.97 -16.90 28.42
C PHE A 48 8.46 -15.59 27.74
N PRO A 49 8.07 -14.53 28.47
CA PRO A 49 7.73 -13.23 27.90
C PRO A 49 8.82 -12.64 27.01
N ILE A 50 10.09 -12.77 27.39
CA ILE A 50 11.21 -12.26 26.59
C ILE A 50 11.24 -12.95 25.22
N VAL A 51 11.05 -14.27 25.20
CA VAL A 51 11.10 -15.06 23.98
C VAL A 51 9.92 -14.70 23.04
N TYR A 52 8.67 -14.76 23.52
CA TYR A 52 7.52 -14.52 22.63
C TYR A 52 7.37 -13.05 22.23
N VAL A 53 7.73 -12.09 23.10
CA VAL A 53 7.77 -10.66 22.74
C VAL A 53 8.76 -10.43 21.60
N SER A 54 10.00 -10.94 21.74
CA SER A 54 11.04 -10.82 20.72
C SER A 54 10.61 -11.46 19.40
N PHE A 55 9.97 -12.62 19.45
CA PHE A 55 9.45 -13.32 18.28
C PHE A 55 8.37 -12.50 17.56
N HIS A 56 7.39 -11.95 18.28
CA HIS A 56 6.34 -11.14 17.68
C HIS A 56 6.83 -9.80 17.15
N LEU A 57 7.76 -9.14 17.84
CA LEU A 57 8.44 -7.95 17.33
C LEU A 57 9.16 -8.25 16.01
N GLY A 58 9.83 -9.41 15.91
CA GLY A 58 10.45 -9.88 14.67
C GLY A 58 9.43 -10.08 13.54
N ILE A 59 8.27 -10.72 13.80
CA ILE A 59 7.19 -10.89 12.83
C ILE A 59 6.64 -9.52 12.39
N TYR A 60 6.44 -8.60 13.32
CA TYR A 60 5.88 -7.28 13.00
C TYR A 60 6.86 -6.47 12.13
N HIS A 61 8.14 -6.53 12.45
CA HIS A 61 9.19 -5.91 11.63
C HIS A 61 9.24 -6.52 10.23
N TYR A 62 9.25 -7.84 10.11
CA TYR A 62 9.21 -8.54 8.81
C TYR A 62 7.95 -8.21 8.00
N SER A 63 6.82 -8.00 8.66
CA SER A 63 5.54 -7.63 8.02
C SER A 63 5.47 -6.15 7.62
N ASN A 64 6.50 -5.37 7.91
CA ASN A 64 6.66 -3.95 7.56
C ASN A 64 5.46 -3.08 7.99
N TYR A 65 5.03 -3.23 9.23
CA TYR A 65 3.97 -2.39 9.78
C TYR A 65 4.45 -0.94 9.92
N LYS A 66 3.76 0.01 9.27
CA LYS A 66 4.09 1.45 9.31
C LYS A 66 3.67 2.15 10.61
N ASN A 67 2.75 1.55 11.37
CA ASN A 67 2.24 2.12 12.61
C ASN A 67 3.04 1.64 13.82
N ASN A 68 3.81 2.53 14.42
CA ASN A 68 4.67 2.22 15.57
C ASN A 68 3.89 1.79 16.82
N PHE A 69 2.62 2.17 16.98
CA PHE A 69 1.80 1.76 18.13
C PHE A 69 1.55 0.24 18.16
N ILE A 70 1.60 -0.44 17.02
CA ILE A 70 1.45 -1.89 16.93
C ILE A 70 2.56 -2.61 17.72
N TYR A 71 3.78 -2.08 17.74
CA TYR A 71 4.92 -2.64 18.45
C TYR A 71 4.80 -2.54 19.98
N LEU A 72 3.90 -1.69 20.48
CA LEU A 72 3.61 -1.62 21.91
C LEU A 72 2.83 -2.85 22.42
N VAL A 73 2.06 -3.50 21.54
CA VAL A 73 1.20 -4.63 21.96
C VAL A 73 2.02 -5.79 22.53
N PRO A 74 3.07 -6.32 21.86
CA PRO A 74 3.91 -7.36 22.47
C PRO A 74 4.59 -6.91 23.75
N LEU A 75 5.09 -5.67 23.82
CA LEU A 75 5.76 -5.13 24.99
C LEU A 75 4.82 -5.05 26.21
N LEU A 76 3.60 -4.54 25.99
CA LEU A 76 2.57 -4.50 27.04
C LEU A 76 2.17 -5.92 27.46
N THR A 77 2.01 -6.84 26.49
CA THR A 77 1.71 -8.24 26.80
C THR A 77 2.75 -8.83 27.76
N GLY A 78 4.03 -8.65 27.43
CA GLY A 78 5.12 -9.13 28.29
C GLY A 78 5.17 -8.46 29.66
N ALA A 79 4.87 -7.17 29.74
CA ALA A 79 4.81 -6.44 31.00
C ALA A 79 3.69 -6.95 31.91
N PHE A 80 2.48 -7.17 31.36
CA PHE A 80 1.34 -7.71 32.13
C PHE A 80 1.59 -9.17 32.55
N ASP A 81 2.26 -9.97 31.71
CA ASP A 81 2.66 -11.34 32.06
C ASP A 81 3.65 -11.37 33.25
N LEU A 82 4.67 -10.53 33.24
CA LEU A 82 5.60 -10.37 34.33
C LEU A 82 4.91 -9.89 35.64
N MET A 83 3.99 -8.94 35.51
CA MET A 83 3.21 -8.45 36.66
C MET A 83 2.37 -9.56 37.27
N GLU A 84 1.69 -10.37 36.46
CA GLU A 84 0.90 -11.50 36.91
C GLU A 84 1.77 -12.53 37.61
N ASN A 85 2.92 -12.91 37.06
CA ASN A 85 3.87 -13.86 37.63
C ASN A 85 4.31 -13.43 39.04
N ILE A 86 4.61 -12.13 39.21
CA ILE A 86 4.96 -11.57 40.53
C ILE A 86 3.77 -11.67 41.49
N GLN A 87 2.57 -11.29 41.06
CA GLN A 87 1.37 -11.31 41.88
C GLN A 87 0.98 -12.74 42.30
N CYS A 88 1.05 -13.71 41.39
CA CYS A 88 0.85 -15.12 41.67
C CYS A 88 1.88 -15.64 42.68
N ALA A 89 3.14 -15.33 42.53
CA ALA A 89 4.20 -15.68 43.44
C ALA A 89 3.96 -15.06 44.84
N MET A 90 3.53 -13.80 44.91
CA MET A 90 3.16 -13.13 46.17
C MET A 90 1.98 -13.84 46.85
N ILE A 91 0.92 -14.19 46.15
CA ILE A 91 -0.24 -14.92 46.70
C ILE A 91 0.23 -16.28 47.21
N MET A 92 1.01 -17.04 46.47
CA MET A 92 1.49 -18.36 46.87
C MET A 92 2.48 -18.33 48.04
N SER A 93 3.11 -17.19 48.32
CA SER A 93 3.98 -17.02 49.48
C SER A 93 3.26 -16.85 50.82
N ILE A 94 1.95 -16.61 50.75
CA ILE A 94 1.12 -16.45 51.96
C ILE A 94 0.86 -17.82 52.57
N PRO A 95 0.96 -17.96 53.91
CA PRO A 95 0.84 -19.26 54.59
C PRO A 95 -0.52 -19.95 54.40
N SER A 96 -1.62 -19.19 54.46
CA SER A 96 -2.99 -19.75 54.32
C SER A 96 -3.89 -18.88 53.44
N ILE A 97 -4.90 -19.48 52.83
CA ILE A 97 -5.85 -18.77 51.95
C ILE A 97 -6.67 -17.71 52.72
N GLU A 98 -6.93 -17.91 54.03
CA GLU A 98 -7.65 -16.96 54.85
C GLU A 98 -6.91 -15.62 54.99
N SER A 99 -5.58 -15.64 54.86
CA SER A 99 -4.72 -14.47 54.93
C SER A 99 -4.58 -13.74 53.57
N VAL A 100 -5.08 -14.32 52.47
CA VAL A 100 -5.08 -13.69 51.16
C VAL A 100 -6.29 -12.73 51.08
N THR A 101 -6.02 -11.47 50.76
CA THR A 101 -7.07 -10.46 50.62
C THR A 101 -7.81 -10.57 49.30
N ASP A 102 -9.10 -10.17 49.26
CA ASP A 102 -9.86 -10.10 48.02
C ASP A 102 -9.22 -9.12 46.99
N GLN A 103 -8.61 -8.03 47.49
CA GLN A 103 -7.93 -7.06 46.62
C GLN A 103 -6.74 -7.69 45.88
N GLN A 104 -5.97 -8.56 46.57
CA GLN A 104 -4.85 -9.27 45.91
C GLN A 104 -5.35 -10.18 44.79
N ILE A 105 -6.46 -10.89 45.02
CA ILE A 105 -7.07 -11.80 44.05
C ILE A 105 -7.63 -11.00 42.85
N ILE A 106 -8.40 -9.95 43.12
CA ILE A 106 -8.98 -9.10 42.09
C ILE A 106 -7.87 -8.47 41.21
N LEU A 107 -6.81 -7.97 41.84
CA LEU A 107 -5.70 -7.35 41.11
C LEU A 107 -4.96 -8.37 40.21
N ALA A 108 -4.61 -9.53 40.73
CA ALA A 108 -3.93 -10.57 39.98
C ALA A 108 -4.83 -11.15 38.87
N SER A 109 -6.11 -11.40 39.16
CA SER A 109 -7.07 -11.84 38.16
C SER A 109 -7.29 -10.81 37.04
N GLY A 110 -7.40 -9.52 37.39
CA GLY A 110 -7.50 -8.43 36.42
C GLY A 110 -6.27 -8.30 35.51
N THR A 111 -5.09 -8.42 36.11
CA THR A 111 -3.81 -8.44 35.36
C THR A 111 -3.78 -9.60 34.36
N ASN A 112 -4.18 -10.79 34.79
CA ASN A 112 -4.30 -11.98 33.95
C ASN A 112 -5.29 -11.79 32.78
N GLN A 113 -6.48 -11.24 33.06
CA GLN A 113 -7.45 -10.96 31.99
C GLN A 113 -6.91 -9.99 30.93
N ILE A 114 -6.25 -8.90 31.37
CA ILE A 114 -5.64 -7.93 30.46
C ILE A 114 -4.55 -8.62 29.63
N LYS A 115 -3.69 -9.43 30.25
CA LYS A 115 -2.67 -10.23 29.55
C LYS A 115 -3.29 -11.05 28.42
N TRP A 116 -4.34 -11.83 28.70
CA TRP A 116 -4.96 -12.69 27.69
C TRP A 116 -5.61 -11.92 26.55
N VAL A 117 -6.22 -10.76 26.82
CA VAL A 117 -6.73 -9.87 25.77
C VAL A 117 -5.59 -9.37 24.87
N LEU A 118 -4.47 -8.98 25.47
CA LEU A 118 -3.29 -8.54 24.73
C LEU A 118 -2.64 -9.68 23.93
N VAL A 119 -2.58 -10.90 24.47
CA VAL A 119 -2.11 -12.11 23.75
C VAL A 119 -2.97 -12.35 22.51
N PHE A 120 -4.30 -12.31 22.66
CA PHE A 120 -5.20 -12.48 21.53
C PHE A 120 -4.99 -11.42 20.46
N LEU A 121 -4.85 -10.15 20.86
CA LEU A 121 -4.58 -9.03 19.96
C LEU A 121 -3.24 -9.19 19.24
N MET A 122 -2.19 -9.57 19.98
CA MET A 122 -0.84 -9.80 19.47
C MET A 122 -0.82 -10.90 18.38
N ILE A 123 -1.48 -12.04 18.64
CA ILE A 123 -1.60 -13.15 17.68
C ILE A 123 -2.41 -12.71 16.45
N THR A 124 -3.51 -11.98 16.65
CA THR A 124 -4.35 -11.47 15.54
C THR A 124 -3.55 -10.57 14.61
N ILE A 125 -2.75 -9.65 15.17
CA ILE A 125 -1.87 -8.76 14.39
C ILE A 125 -0.83 -9.59 13.63
N ALA A 126 -0.22 -10.60 14.25
CA ALA A 126 0.79 -11.45 13.61
C ALA A 126 0.23 -12.29 12.44
N ILE A 127 -1.00 -12.80 12.58
CA ILE A 127 -1.64 -13.65 11.57
C ILE A 127 -2.25 -12.83 10.41
N PHE A 128 -2.67 -11.59 10.66
CA PHE A 128 -3.36 -10.77 9.66
C PHE A 128 -2.64 -10.66 8.30
N PRO A 129 -1.32 -10.39 8.20
CA PRO A 129 -0.60 -10.35 6.92
C PRO A 129 -0.63 -11.69 6.17
N ILE A 130 -0.54 -12.80 6.92
CA ILE A 130 -0.54 -14.16 6.37
C ILE A 130 -1.93 -14.45 5.75
N LEU A 131 -2.99 -14.16 6.49
CA LEU A 131 -4.37 -14.31 6.00
C LEU A 131 -4.63 -13.42 4.77
N LYS A 132 -4.18 -12.17 4.81
CA LYS A 132 -4.31 -11.24 3.68
C LYS A 132 -3.57 -11.75 2.43
N LYS A 133 -2.35 -12.29 2.59
CA LYS A 133 -1.58 -12.90 1.47
C LYS A 133 -2.27 -14.15 0.93
N GLY A 134 -2.76 -15.03 1.81
CA GLY A 134 -3.52 -16.22 1.45
C GLY A 134 -4.81 -15.89 0.69
N TYR A 135 -5.60 -14.94 1.19
CA TYR A 135 -6.81 -14.46 0.53
C TYR A 135 -6.53 -13.92 -0.88
N ARG A 136 -5.47 -13.11 -1.05
CA ARG A 136 -5.07 -12.59 -2.37
C ARG A 136 -4.72 -13.72 -3.35
N LYS A 137 -4.02 -14.74 -2.89
CA LYS A 137 -3.64 -15.91 -3.71
C LYS A 137 -4.88 -16.72 -4.13
N LEU A 138 -5.78 -16.97 -3.20
CA LEU A 138 -7.05 -17.67 -3.46
C LEU A 138 -7.94 -16.87 -4.42
N ARG A 139 -8.08 -15.56 -4.21
CA ARG A 139 -8.82 -14.66 -5.11
C ARG A 139 -8.25 -14.70 -6.53
N LYS A 140 -6.93 -14.59 -6.71
CA LYS A 140 -6.29 -14.69 -8.04
C LYS A 140 -6.56 -16.04 -8.70
N SER A 141 -6.50 -17.15 -7.95
CA SER A 141 -6.78 -18.48 -8.47
C SER A 141 -8.23 -18.63 -8.91
N PHE A 142 -9.18 -18.16 -8.08
CA PHE A 142 -10.59 -18.17 -8.41
C PHE A 142 -10.90 -17.34 -9.66
N LEU A 143 -10.39 -16.12 -9.74
CA LEU A 143 -10.60 -15.22 -10.88
C LEU A 143 -10.02 -15.81 -12.18
N ARG A 144 -8.84 -16.45 -12.13
CA ARG A 144 -8.28 -17.16 -13.30
C ARG A 144 -9.19 -18.26 -13.79
N ARG A 145 -9.74 -19.08 -12.88
CA ARG A 145 -10.70 -20.14 -13.24
C ARG A 145 -11.99 -19.56 -13.83
N TYR A 146 -12.53 -18.49 -13.22
CA TYR A 146 -13.71 -17.81 -13.73
C TYR A 146 -13.51 -17.33 -15.17
N LEU A 147 -12.39 -16.65 -15.47
CA LEU A 147 -12.06 -16.17 -16.82
C LEU A 147 -11.90 -17.33 -17.81
N PHE A 148 -11.25 -18.43 -17.40
CA PHE A 148 -11.08 -19.62 -18.22
C PHE A 148 -12.41 -20.23 -18.63
N TYR A 149 -13.35 -20.36 -17.70
CA TYR A 149 -14.68 -20.94 -17.98
C TYR A 149 -15.60 -20.00 -18.75
N THR A 150 -15.58 -18.71 -18.45
CA THR A 150 -16.49 -17.74 -19.07
C THR A 150 -16.00 -17.22 -20.41
N LYS A 151 -14.73 -17.38 -20.74
CA LYS A 151 -14.03 -16.79 -21.91
C LYS A 151 -14.28 -15.28 -22.03
N LYS A 152 -14.56 -14.61 -20.92
CA LYS A 152 -14.89 -13.18 -20.89
C LYS A 152 -13.58 -12.39 -20.89
N GLU A 153 -13.36 -11.58 -21.93
CA GLU A 153 -12.17 -10.77 -22.12
C GLU A 153 -12.36 -9.30 -21.71
N LYS A 154 -13.57 -8.76 -21.89
CA LYS A 154 -13.89 -7.36 -21.62
C LYS A 154 -15.02 -7.25 -20.59
N PHE A 155 -14.88 -6.33 -19.64
CA PHE A 155 -15.91 -6.08 -18.63
C PHE A 155 -15.69 -4.76 -17.91
N VAL A 156 -16.76 -4.25 -17.29
CA VAL A 156 -16.67 -3.10 -16.39
C VAL A 156 -16.20 -3.57 -15.03
N PHE A 157 -15.18 -2.92 -14.51
CA PHE A 157 -14.57 -3.20 -13.21
C PHE A 157 -14.59 -1.95 -12.34
N ARG A 158 -14.81 -2.11 -11.03
CA ARG A 158 -14.80 -1.00 -10.08
C ARG A 158 -13.49 -1.00 -9.31
N LEU A 159 -12.67 0.03 -9.52
CA LEU A 159 -11.45 0.29 -8.77
C LEU A 159 -11.63 1.57 -7.95
N ASN A 160 -11.58 1.48 -6.62
CA ASN A 160 -11.73 2.64 -5.73
C ASN A 160 -12.92 3.57 -6.11
N ASP A 161 -14.10 2.97 -6.39
CA ASP A 161 -15.34 3.62 -6.87
C ASP A 161 -15.21 4.33 -8.23
N ILE A 162 -14.22 4.01 -9.04
CA ILE A 162 -14.12 4.40 -10.44
C ILE A 162 -14.49 3.18 -11.28
N LEU A 163 -15.36 3.36 -12.24
CA LEU A 163 -15.75 2.34 -13.22
C LEU A 163 -14.75 2.35 -14.39
N LEU A 164 -14.16 1.21 -14.68
CA LEU A 164 -13.17 1.02 -15.73
C LEU A 164 -13.61 -0.06 -16.71
N ASN A 165 -13.55 0.20 -18.00
CA ASN A 165 -13.66 -0.80 -19.04
C ASN A 165 -12.31 -1.49 -19.21
N LEU A 166 -12.17 -2.70 -18.68
CA LEU A 166 -10.96 -3.49 -18.76
C LEU A 166 -11.02 -4.52 -19.88
N ASP A 167 -9.87 -4.73 -20.53
CA ASP A 167 -9.62 -5.82 -21.47
C ASP A 167 -8.48 -6.68 -20.92
N ILE A 168 -8.77 -7.87 -20.42
CA ILE A 168 -7.78 -8.74 -19.77
C ILE A 168 -6.71 -9.30 -20.70
N ARG A 169 -6.83 -9.09 -22.00
CA ARG A 169 -5.73 -9.37 -22.94
C ARG A 169 -4.58 -8.40 -22.74
N ASP A 170 -4.89 -7.17 -22.28
CA ASP A 170 -3.89 -6.20 -21.84
C ASP A 170 -3.33 -6.60 -20.46
N SER A 171 -2.01 -6.50 -20.30
CA SER A 171 -1.31 -6.91 -19.09
C SER A 171 -1.62 -6.02 -17.89
N ILE A 172 -1.78 -4.71 -18.11
CA ILE A 172 -2.09 -3.71 -17.08
C ILE A 172 -3.51 -3.94 -16.56
N ASP A 173 -4.48 -4.02 -17.47
CA ASP A 173 -5.88 -4.27 -17.14
C ASP A 173 -6.05 -5.60 -16.38
N ARG A 174 -5.32 -6.61 -16.81
CA ARG A 174 -5.29 -7.91 -16.15
C ARG A 174 -4.70 -7.83 -14.74
N GLU A 175 -3.65 -7.06 -14.54
CA GLU A 175 -3.08 -6.85 -13.22
C GLU A 175 -4.06 -6.11 -12.30
N ILE A 176 -4.70 -5.04 -12.76
CA ILE A 176 -5.75 -4.31 -12.04
C ILE A 176 -6.86 -5.28 -11.61
N TYR A 177 -7.35 -6.09 -12.52
CA TYR A 177 -8.41 -7.07 -12.24
C TYR A 177 -8.01 -8.07 -11.14
N PHE A 178 -6.78 -8.60 -11.20
CA PHE A 178 -6.31 -9.58 -10.22
C PHE A 178 -5.89 -8.98 -8.89
N THR A 179 -5.33 -7.77 -8.89
CA THR A 179 -4.80 -7.15 -7.67
C THR A 179 -5.80 -6.25 -6.98
N ASN A 180 -6.75 -5.69 -7.74
CA ASN A 180 -7.62 -4.57 -7.34
C ASN A 180 -6.80 -3.34 -6.90
N ARG A 181 -5.69 -3.08 -7.60
CA ARG A 181 -4.73 -1.99 -7.32
C ARG A 181 -4.10 -1.49 -8.60
N TYR A 182 -3.75 -0.22 -8.59
CA TYR A 182 -2.95 0.41 -9.62
C TYR A 182 -2.20 1.60 -9.01
N GLU A 183 -0.89 1.56 -9.00
CA GLU A 183 0.03 2.63 -8.61
C GLU A 183 -0.41 3.48 -7.41
N GLU A 184 -0.93 2.84 -6.35
CA GLU A 184 -1.60 3.49 -5.22
C GLU A 184 -0.71 4.53 -4.53
N GLU A 185 0.60 4.29 -4.44
CA GLU A 185 1.54 5.16 -3.74
C GLU A 185 1.91 6.37 -4.60
N GLN A 186 2.14 6.18 -5.90
CA GLN A 186 2.40 7.25 -6.86
C GLN A 186 1.20 8.19 -6.98
N ILE A 187 0.01 7.63 -7.18
CA ILE A 187 -1.24 8.40 -7.24
C ILE A 187 -1.47 9.17 -5.94
N LYS A 188 -1.22 8.53 -4.79
CA LYS A 188 -1.36 9.21 -3.50
C LYS A 188 -0.40 10.38 -3.37
N LEU A 189 0.86 10.20 -3.75
CA LEU A 189 1.87 11.26 -3.70
C LEU A 189 1.49 12.43 -4.61
N LEU A 190 1.02 12.15 -5.83
CA LEU A 190 0.53 13.16 -6.76
C LEU A 190 -0.67 13.93 -6.16
N LEU A 191 -1.68 13.23 -5.63
CA LEU A 191 -2.85 13.84 -5.00
C LEU A 191 -2.49 14.72 -3.80
N ASP A 192 -1.59 14.25 -2.94
CA ASP A 192 -1.16 14.99 -1.76
C ASP A 192 -0.45 16.31 -2.16
N ASN A 193 0.37 16.28 -3.22
CA ASN A 193 1.03 17.49 -3.74
C ASN A 193 0.07 18.41 -4.49
N ILE A 194 -0.88 17.89 -5.27
CA ILE A 194 -1.94 18.70 -5.89
C ILE A 194 -2.70 19.49 -4.81
N LYS A 195 -3.08 18.84 -3.72
CA LYS A 195 -3.74 19.50 -2.58
C LYS A 195 -2.84 20.52 -1.86
N LYS A 196 -1.60 20.12 -1.58
CA LYS A 196 -0.59 20.94 -0.88
C LYS A 196 -0.34 22.27 -1.62
N TYR A 197 -0.16 22.22 -2.92
CA TYR A 197 0.16 23.40 -3.75
C TYR A 197 -1.07 24.05 -4.37
N LYS A 198 -2.29 23.55 -4.06
CA LYS A 198 -3.58 24.06 -4.58
C LYS A 198 -3.62 24.09 -6.11
N ILE A 199 -3.12 23.06 -6.73
CA ILE A 199 -3.05 22.92 -8.18
C ILE A 199 -4.45 22.76 -8.77
N THR A 200 -4.76 23.52 -9.82
CA THR A 200 -6.07 23.56 -10.46
C THR A 200 -6.08 22.97 -11.88
N ARG A 201 -4.91 22.61 -12.41
CA ARG A 201 -4.75 22.02 -13.73
C ARG A 201 -3.85 20.81 -13.67
N PHE A 202 -4.23 19.76 -14.39
CA PHE A 202 -3.44 18.55 -14.50
C PHE A 202 -3.30 18.15 -15.97
N VAL A 203 -2.09 17.78 -16.36
CA VAL A 203 -1.77 17.29 -17.70
C VAL A 203 -1.27 15.85 -17.55
N ASP A 204 -2.00 14.89 -18.12
CA ASP A 204 -1.73 13.46 -18.08
C ASP A 204 -1.21 13.01 -19.45
N VAL A 205 0.11 12.82 -19.57
CA VAL A 205 0.78 12.44 -20.82
C VAL A 205 1.11 10.95 -20.79
N GLY A 206 0.50 10.20 -21.70
CA GLY A 206 0.45 8.73 -21.63
C GLY A 206 -0.68 8.24 -20.71
N ALA A 207 -1.88 8.82 -20.87
CA ALA A 207 -2.99 8.59 -19.95
C ALA A 207 -3.56 7.17 -20.00
N ASN A 208 -3.22 6.37 -21.01
CA ASN A 208 -3.70 5.02 -21.22
C ASN A 208 -5.24 4.94 -21.14
N ILE A 209 -5.84 4.16 -20.23
CA ILE A 209 -7.29 4.07 -20.02
C ILE A 209 -7.84 5.14 -19.07
N GLY A 210 -7.02 6.14 -18.69
CA GLY A 210 -7.42 7.33 -17.94
C GLY A 210 -7.47 7.18 -16.42
N ILE A 211 -6.76 6.24 -15.82
CA ILE A 211 -6.85 5.97 -14.37
C ILE A 211 -6.39 7.16 -13.54
N TYR A 212 -5.25 7.80 -13.90
CA TYR A 212 -4.76 9.00 -13.20
C TYR A 212 -5.74 10.15 -13.35
N ALA A 213 -6.12 10.48 -14.57
CA ALA A 213 -7.08 11.57 -14.85
C ALA A 213 -8.40 11.39 -14.09
N LEU A 214 -8.98 10.18 -14.09
CA LEU A 214 -10.20 9.84 -13.36
C LEU A 214 -10.04 9.94 -11.85
N THR A 215 -8.92 9.44 -11.33
CA THR A 215 -8.67 9.46 -9.88
C THR A 215 -8.49 10.90 -9.39
N ILE A 216 -7.80 11.73 -10.16
CA ILE A 216 -7.62 13.14 -9.82
C ILE A 216 -8.93 13.91 -9.94
N ALA A 217 -9.70 13.73 -11.04
CA ALA A 217 -11.00 14.36 -11.20
C ALA A 217 -11.97 14.04 -10.05
N LYS A 218 -11.96 12.79 -9.57
CA LYS A 218 -12.78 12.36 -8.44
C LYS A 218 -12.38 13.01 -7.12
N ASN A 219 -11.09 13.23 -6.87
CA ASN A 219 -10.58 13.62 -5.55
C ASN A 219 -10.30 15.13 -5.42
N ILE A 220 -10.23 15.86 -6.54
CA ILE A 220 -9.88 17.29 -6.56
C ILE A 220 -11.02 18.08 -7.20
N PRO A 221 -11.84 18.80 -6.42
CA PRO A 221 -12.89 19.63 -6.95
C PRO A 221 -12.36 20.73 -7.87
N ASN A 222 -13.10 21.02 -8.96
CA ASN A 222 -12.81 22.11 -9.90
C ASN A 222 -11.47 22.05 -10.65
N ILE A 223 -10.76 20.91 -10.63
CA ILE A 223 -9.57 20.73 -11.45
C ILE A 223 -9.96 20.63 -12.93
N LYS A 224 -9.10 21.14 -13.79
CA LYS A 224 -9.20 20.91 -15.25
C LYS A 224 -8.07 19.97 -15.67
N ILE A 225 -8.41 19.01 -16.53
CA ILE A 225 -7.50 17.94 -16.90
C ILE A 225 -7.42 17.84 -18.41
N ASP A 226 -6.19 17.80 -18.96
CA ASP A 226 -5.93 17.41 -20.33
C ASP A 226 -5.21 16.04 -20.31
N ALA A 227 -5.81 15.06 -20.99
CA ALA A 227 -5.30 13.69 -21.03
C ALA A 227 -4.94 13.30 -22.47
N PHE A 228 -3.70 12.89 -22.67
CA PHE A 228 -3.10 12.57 -23.96
C PHE A 228 -2.78 11.08 -24.04
N GLU A 229 -3.35 10.41 -25.05
CA GLU A 229 -3.13 8.99 -25.30
C GLU A 229 -3.11 8.70 -26.80
N PRO A 230 -1.96 8.35 -27.39
CA PRO A 230 -1.84 8.10 -28.82
C PRO A 230 -2.44 6.75 -29.27
N HIS A 231 -2.42 5.74 -28.39
CA HIS A 231 -2.92 4.41 -28.75
C HIS A 231 -4.44 4.41 -28.85
N LYS A 232 -4.98 4.29 -30.08
CA LYS A 232 -6.43 4.40 -30.35
C LYS A 232 -7.30 3.53 -29.45
N GLY A 233 -6.93 2.26 -29.24
CA GLY A 233 -7.75 1.35 -28.42
C GLY A 233 -7.73 1.68 -26.92
N ALA A 234 -6.65 2.26 -26.38
CA ALA A 234 -6.57 2.76 -25.03
C ALA A 234 -7.36 4.06 -24.89
N PHE A 235 -7.22 4.98 -25.87
CA PHE A 235 -7.96 6.23 -25.95
C PHE A 235 -9.48 6.02 -25.96
N GLU A 236 -10.00 5.13 -26.83
CA GLU A 236 -11.43 4.81 -26.87
C GLU A 236 -11.95 4.28 -25.52
N ARG A 237 -11.14 3.49 -24.82
CA ARG A 237 -11.48 3.02 -23.46
C ARG A 237 -11.41 4.15 -22.44
N MET A 238 -10.43 5.05 -22.53
CA MET A 238 -10.32 6.24 -21.69
C MET A 238 -11.57 7.10 -21.82
N GLU A 239 -12.00 7.42 -23.05
CA GLU A 239 -13.23 8.20 -23.27
C GLU A 239 -14.47 7.53 -22.67
N ALA A 240 -14.63 6.22 -22.91
CA ALA A 240 -15.72 5.46 -22.33
C ALA A 240 -15.68 5.47 -20.80
N ASN A 241 -14.49 5.37 -20.21
CA ASN A 241 -14.28 5.44 -18.75
C ASN A 241 -14.64 6.82 -18.20
N ILE A 242 -14.20 7.89 -18.87
CA ILE A 242 -14.52 9.28 -18.49
C ILE A 242 -16.01 9.54 -18.53
N HIS A 243 -16.67 9.13 -19.63
CA HIS A 243 -18.09 9.30 -19.81
C HIS A 243 -18.92 8.57 -18.75
N GLN A 244 -18.63 7.29 -18.50
CA GLN A 244 -19.40 6.49 -17.55
C GLN A 244 -19.23 6.92 -16.08
N ASN A 245 -18.14 7.65 -15.76
CA ASN A 245 -17.90 8.22 -14.44
C ASN A 245 -18.38 9.67 -14.32
N GLY A 246 -18.92 10.29 -15.40
CA GLY A 246 -19.49 11.64 -15.38
C GLY A 246 -18.45 12.77 -15.40
N PHE A 247 -17.20 12.53 -15.85
CA PHE A 247 -16.12 13.53 -15.84
C PHE A 247 -15.85 14.19 -17.19
N SER A 248 -16.72 14.01 -18.20
CA SER A 248 -16.53 14.58 -19.55
C SER A 248 -16.45 16.12 -19.60
N GLN A 249 -16.94 16.83 -18.57
CA GLN A 249 -16.84 18.30 -18.48
C GLN A 249 -15.54 18.77 -17.79
N ILE A 250 -14.79 17.85 -17.19
CA ILE A 250 -13.59 18.11 -16.38
C ILE A 250 -12.33 17.67 -17.12
N ILE A 251 -12.42 16.55 -17.85
CA ILE A 251 -11.31 15.90 -18.54
C ILE A 251 -11.48 16.11 -20.05
N GLN A 252 -10.56 16.83 -20.66
CA GLN A 252 -10.42 16.93 -22.11
C GLN A 252 -9.43 15.88 -22.59
N THR A 253 -9.83 15.10 -23.59
CA THR A 253 -9.06 13.99 -24.11
C THR A 253 -8.47 14.31 -25.49
N HIS A 254 -7.27 13.79 -25.75
CA HIS A 254 -6.53 14.03 -27.00
C HIS A 254 -5.91 12.72 -27.52
N ASN A 255 -6.36 12.24 -28.70
CA ASN A 255 -5.79 11.03 -29.33
C ASN A 255 -4.55 11.38 -30.16
N LEU A 256 -3.47 11.73 -29.46
CA LEU A 256 -2.17 12.07 -30.05
C LEU A 256 -1.06 11.89 -29.02
N ALA A 257 0.18 11.81 -29.50
CA ALA A 257 1.38 11.84 -28.66
C ALA A 257 1.91 13.27 -28.55
N LEU A 258 2.24 13.71 -27.35
CA LEU A 258 3.04 14.94 -27.20
C LEU A 258 4.51 14.66 -27.59
N SER A 259 5.11 15.62 -28.28
CA SER A 259 6.47 15.53 -28.82
C SER A 259 7.12 16.92 -28.90
N ASN A 260 8.36 17.00 -29.33
CA ASN A 260 9.05 18.24 -29.60
C ASN A 260 8.80 18.81 -31.03
N GLU A 261 8.10 18.08 -31.86
CA GLU A 261 7.76 18.46 -33.23
C GLU A 261 6.41 17.92 -33.69
N ASN A 262 5.83 18.60 -34.70
CA ASN A 262 4.56 18.18 -35.30
C ASN A 262 4.87 17.26 -36.49
N LYS A 263 4.59 15.95 -36.33
CA LYS A 263 4.79 14.96 -37.38
C LYS A 263 3.92 13.74 -37.21
N GLU A 264 3.87 12.92 -38.25
CA GLU A 264 3.31 11.57 -38.11
C GLU A 264 4.41 10.62 -37.57
N GLY A 265 4.02 9.65 -36.80
CA GLY A 265 4.89 8.62 -36.27
C GLY A 265 4.11 7.30 -36.14
N TYR A 266 4.74 6.34 -35.50
CA TYR A 266 4.17 5.03 -35.29
C TYR A 266 4.32 4.62 -33.82
N LEU A 267 3.42 3.78 -33.36
CA LEU A 267 3.58 3.03 -32.11
C LEU A 267 4.08 1.63 -32.42
N LEU A 268 5.15 1.26 -31.72
CA LEU A 268 5.55 -0.15 -31.58
C LEU A 268 4.74 -0.74 -30.43
N ALA A 269 4.02 -1.82 -30.71
CA ALA A 269 3.27 -2.53 -29.68
C ALA A 269 4.22 -3.09 -28.63
N GLY A 270 4.03 -2.70 -27.38
CA GLY A 270 4.71 -3.31 -26.25
C GLY A 270 4.31 -4.79 -26.15
N LYS A 271 5.28 -5.70 -26.29
CA LYS A 271 5.08 -7.13 -26.08
C LYS A 271 5.91 -7.57 -24.88
N ARG A 272 5.25 -7.85 -23.77
CA ARG A 272 5.91 -8.45 -22.61
C ARG A 272 5.44 -9.90 -22.45
N PHE A 273 6.37 -10.84 -22.53
CA PHE A 273 6.08 -12.28 -22.44
C PHE A 273 5.02 -12.79 -23.45
N GLY A 274 5.01 -12.23 -24.68
CA GLY A 274 4.04 -12.63 -25.72
C GLY A 274 2.62 -12.10 -25.52
N THR A 275 2.39 -11.24 -24.53
CA THR A 275 1.10 -10.58 -24.25
C THR A 275 1.12 -9.14 -24.69
N TYR A 276 0.01 -8.68 -25.26
CA TYR A 276 -0.17 -7.28 -25.66
C TYR A 276 -0.16 -6.37 -24.42
N GLN A 277 0.48 -5.22 -24.50
CA GLN A 277 0.57 -4.24 -23.44
C GLN A 277 0.35 -2.84 -24.03
N SER A 278 -0.80 -2.23 -23.77
CA SER A 278 -1.10 -0.87 -24.27
C SER A 278 -0.21 0.18 -23.61
N GLY A 279 0.10 0.02 -22.33
CA GLY A 279 0.93 0.93 -21.57
C GLY A 279 2.44 0.76 -21.83
N GLY A 280 2.87 -0.26 -22.57
CA GLY A 280 4.27 -0.43 -22.96
C GLY A 280 4.52 -0.14 -24.44
N ALA A 281 3.62 0.61 -25.08
CA ALA A 281 3.78 0.99 -26.48
C ALA A 281 4.66 2.25 -26.60
N SER A 282 5.78 2.14 -27.30
CA SER A 282 6.71 3.26 -27.51
C SER A 282 6.56 3.91 -28.89
N VAL A 283 6.86 5.21 -28.95
CA VAL A 283 6.87 5.96 -30.22
C VAL A 283 8.10 5.60 -31.04
N SER A 284 7.91 5.37 -32.36
CA SER A 284 8.98 4.98 -33.27
C SER A 284 8.79 5.62 -34.66
N SER A 285 9.84 5.54 -35.48
CA SER A 285 9.78 5.90 -36.93
C SER A 285 9.02 4.84 -37.74
N GLU A 286 8.93 3.60 -37.24
CA GLU A 286 8.27 2.48 -37.91
C GLU A 286 7.45 1.69 -36.85
N GLY A 287 6.31 1.17 -37.25
CA GLY A 287 5.45 0.42 -36.30
C GLY A 287 4.11 -0.01 -36.88
N GLU A 288 3.34 -0.69 -36.06
CA GLU A 288 2.05 -1.28 -36.49
C GLU A 288 0.89 -0.25 -36.51
N MET A 289 1.00 0.83 -35.73
CA MET A 289 -0.07 1.82 -35.60
C MET A 289 0.44 3.24 -35.86
N LYS A 290 -0.15 3.90 -36.87
CA LYS A 290 0.15 5.30 -37.18
C LYS A 290 -0.48 6.24 -36.17
N ILE A 291 0.28 7.23 -35.69
CA ILE A 291 -0.13 8.22 -34.71
C ILE A 291 0.28 9.64 -35.15
N SER A 292 -0.44 10.63 -34.60
CA SER A 292 -0.05 12.04 -34.70
C SER A 292 0.83 12.41 -33.51
N GLN A 293 1.97 13.03 -33.79
CA GLN A 293 2.83 13.68 -32.79
C GLN A 293 2.65 15.18 -32.91
N VAL A 294 2.49 15.87 -31.76
CA VAL A 294 2.24 17.30 -31.71
C VAL A 294 3.07 17.96 -30.61
N CYS A 295 3.65 19.12 -30.94
CA CYS A 295 4.34 19.93 -29.96
C CYS A 295 3.35 20.40 -28.88
N GLY A 296 3.60 20.05 -27.62
CA GLY A 296 2.68 20.37 -26.53
C GLY A 296 2.50 21.88 -26.32
N ASP A 297 3.51 22.68 -26.59
CA ASP A 297 3.44 24.13 -26.57
C ASP A 297 2.47 24.72 -27.63
N ASP A 298 2.10 23.96 -28.67
CA ASP A 298 1.12 24.39 -29.67
C ASP A 298 -0.32 24.21 -29.17
N LEU A 299 -0.57 23.24 -28.30
CA LEU A 299 -1.89 22.87 -27.79
C LEU A 299 -2.18 23.48 -26.41
N ILE A 300 -1.24 23.39 -25.48
CA ILE A 300 -1.45 23.76 -24.07
C ILE A 300 -0.97 25.19 -23.86
N LYS A 301 -1.89 26.12 -23.66
CA LYS A 301 -1.60 27.57 -23.56
C LYS A 301 -1.78 28.12 -22.13
N TYR A 302 -1.45 27.32 -21.11
CA TYR A 302 -1.51 27.80 -19.72
C TYR A 302 -0.40 28.77 -19.41
N LYS A 303 -0.71 29.79 -18.65
CA LYS A 303 0.24 30.83 -18.26
C LYS A 303 -0.07 31.34 -16.85
N ASP A 304 0.99 31.56 -16.08
CA ASP A 304 0.93 32.09 -14.71
C ASP A 304 0.08 31.19 -13.75
N ASP A 305 -0.04 29.91 -14.07
CA ASP A 305 -0.76 28.89 -13.30
C ASP A 305 0.21 28.05 -12.45
N ILE A 306 -0.37 27.31 -11.48
CA ILE A 306 0.32 26.19 -10.82
C ILE A 306 -0.30 24.90 -11.38
N ILE A 307 0.50 24.13 -12.10
CA ILE A 307 0.05 22.93 -12.82
C ILE A 307 0.75 21.67 -12.33
N ALA A 308 0.07 20.55 -12.39
CA ALA A 308 0.70 19.23 -12.28
C ALA A 308 0.81 18.59 -13.66
N ILE A 309 1.91 17.93 -13.92
CA ILE A 309 2.13 17.18 -15.15
C ILE A 309 2.59 15.77 -14.76
N LYS A 310 1.95 14.74 -15.32
CA LYS A 310 2.48 13.37 -15.35
C LYS A 310 2.99 13.06 -16.75
N ILE A 311 4.19 12.50 -16.86
CA ILE A 311 4.76 12.00 -18.10
C ILE A 311 5.17 10.55 -17.92
N ASP A 312 4.56 9.68 -18.72
CA ASP A 312 4.81 8.24 -18.70
C ASP A 312 4.55 7.73 -20.13
N VAL A 313 5.58 7.75 -20.95
CA VAL A 313 5.50 7.57 -22.41
C VAL A 313 6.51 6.57 -22.96
N GLU A 314 7.04 5.72 -22.08
CA GLU A 314 7.85 4.54 -22.41
C GLU A 314 9.08 4.87 -23.29
N GLY A 315 9.92 5.80 -22.80
CA GLY A 315 11.20 6.18 -23.44
C GLY A 315 11.10 7.35 -24.40
N PHE A 316 10.07 8.20 -24.29
CA PHE A 316 9.91 9.40 -25.11
C PHE A 316 9.80 10.68 -24.26
N GLU A 317 10.16 10.59 -22.99
CA GLU A 317 9.98 11.62 -21.95
C GLU A 317 10.72 12.91 -22.28
N LEU A 318 11.97 12.81 -22.73
CA LEU A 318 12.78 13.97 -23.09
C LEU A 318 12.17 14.74 -24.27
N SER A 319 11.63 14.04 -25.28
CA SER A 319 10.95 14.67 -26.42
C SER A 319 9.68 15.42 -25.97
N VAL A 320 8.91 14.84 -25.04
CA VAL A 320 7.75 15.51 -24.45
C VAL A 320 8.19 16.78 -23.71
N LEU A 321 9.19 16.69 -22.82
CA LEU A 321 9.72 17.83 -22.08
C LEU A 321 10.18 18.96 -23.02
N GLN A 322 10.87 18.63 -24.10
CA GLN A 322 11.30 19.59 -25.12
C GLN A 322 10.11 20.25 -25.82
N GLY A 323 9.03 19.53 -26.02
CA GLY A 323 7.80 20.01 -26.65
C GLY A 323 6.90 20.86 -25.76
N ILE A 324 7.12 20.87 -24.45
CA ILE A 324 6.36 21.68 -23.48
C ILE A 324 7.24 22.72 -22.76
N LYS A 325 8.38 23.09 -23.33
CA LYS A 325 9.34 23.99 -22.71
C LYS A 325 8.76 25.36 -22.36
N ASN A 326 7.86 25.90 -23.20
CA ASN A 326 7.20 27.19 -22.92
C ASN A 326 6.13 27.04 -21.85
N LEU A 327 5.39 25.93 -21.84
CA LEU A 327 4.46 25.59 -20.76
C LEU A 327 5.21 25.56 -19.41
N ILE A 328 6.38 24.90 -19.36
CA ILE A 328 7.23 24.83 -18.17
C ILE A 328 7.72 26.22 -17.75
N LYS A 329 8.21 27.04 -18.71
CA LYS A 329 8.75 28.39 -18.42
C LYS A 329 7.69 29.36 -17.89
N ASN A 330 6.45 29.23 -18.37
CA ASN A 330 5.39 30.17 -18.09
C ASN A 330 4.55 29.79 -16.85
N ASN A 331 4.85 28.67 -16.20
CA ASN A 331 4.04 28.16 -15.09
C ASN A 331 4.90 27.62 -13.95
N LYS A 332 4.28 27.53 -12.77
CA LYS A 332 4.82 26.73 -11.66
C LYS A 332 4.40 25.28 -11.86
N VAL A 333 5.36 24.38 -11.97
CA VAL A 333 5.12 22.98 -12.35
C VAL A 333 5.50 22.02 -11.25
N PHE A 334 4.56 21.19 -10.85
CA PHE A 334 4.80 19.93 -10.17
C PHE A 334 4.83 18.83 -11.22
N LEU A 335 5.93 18.11 -11.33
CA LEU A 335 6.15 17.09 -12.36
C LEU A 335 6.30 15.71 -11.70
N GLN A 336 5.51 14.75 -12.14
CA GLN A 336 5.75 13.31 -12.00
C GLN A 336 6.21 12.79 -13.35
N ILE A 337 7.35 12.11 -13.39
CA ILE A 337 7.91 11.59 -14.63
C ILE A 337 8.53 10.22 -14.40
N GLU A 338 8.20 9.27 -15.25
CA GLU A 338 8.84 7.97 -15.31
C GLU A 338 10.09 8.08 -16.18
N ILE A 339 11.28 7.68 -15.70
CA ILE A 339 12.54 7.82 -16.44
C ILE A 339 13.27 6.48 -16.41
N PHE A 340 13.69 6.02 -17.58
CA PHE A 340 14.59 4.88 -17.73
C PHE A 340 16.01 5.25 -17.31
N ASP A 341 16.74 4.32 -16.69
CA ASP A 341 18.11 4.57 -16.20
C ASP A 341 19.04 5.08 -17.31
N GLU A 342 18.82 4.67 -18.55
CA GLU A 342 19.60 5.09 -19.74
C GLU A 342 19.39 6.58 -20.10
N GLU A 343 18.20 7.12 -19.85
CA GLU A 343 17.81 8.49 -20.19
C GLU A 343 17.98 9.47 -19.02
N LEU A 344 18.28 8.96 -17.83
CA LEU A 344 18.31 9.73 -16.59
C LEU A 344 19.24 10.94 -16.66
N ILE A 345 20.42 10.79 -17.27
CA ILE A 345 21.43 11.85 -17.34
C ILE A 345 20.95 13.02 -18.20
N GLU A 346 20.41 12.75 -19.38
CA GLU A 346 19.97 13.79 -20.31
C GLU A 346 18.70 14.48 -19.82
N THR A 347 17.75 13.70 -19.33
CA THR A 347 16.51 14.22 -18.73
C THR A 347 16.79 15.07 -17.50
N SER A 348 17.70 14.65 -16.61
CA SER A 348 18.11 15.44 -15.44
C SER A 348 18.75 16.77 -15.84
N LYS A 349 19.65 16.80 -16.83
CA LYS A 349 20.23 18.04 -17.33
C LYS A 349 19.19 19.01 -17.88
N PHE A 350 18.20 18.50 -18.61
CA PHE A 350 17.09 19.31 -19.09
C PHE A 350 16.31 19.90 -17.93
N LEU A 351 15.92 19.08 -16.95
CA LEU A 351 15.15 19.53 -15.78
C LEU A 351 15.90 20.57 -14.95
N GLU A 352 17.20 20.39 -14.73
CA GLU A 352 18.07 21.37 -14.05
C GLU A 352 18.11 22.71 -14.79
N ALA A 353 18.21 22.70 -16.12
CA ALA A 353 18.21 23.92 -16.93
C ALA A 353 16.90 24.71 -16.85
N TYR A 354 15.80 24.06 -16.45
CA TYR A 354 14.49 24.67 -16.22
C TYR A 354 14.16 24.85 -14.72
N ASN A 355 15.20 24.84 -13.86
CA ASN A 355 15.11 25.08 -12.41
C ASN A 355 14.30 24.02 -11.64
N PHE A 356 14.12 22.84 -12.18
CA PHE A 356 13.48 21.76 -11.44
C PHE A 356 14.39 21.24 -10.32
N LYS A 357 13.76 21.01 -9.17
CA LYS A 357 14.38 20.39 -7.99
C LYS A 357 13.69 19.06 -7.72
N LEU A 358 14.47 18.00 -7.55
CA LEU A 358 13.97 16.70 -7.16
C LEU A 358 13.40 16.78 -5.73
N ILE A 359 12.14 16.39 -5.56
CA ILE A 359 11.48 16.34 -4.26
C ILE A 359 11.56 14.91 -3.71
N GLU A 360 11.23 13.95 -4.55
CA GLU A 360 11.16 12.53 -4.17
C GLU A 360 11.49 11.63 -5.36
N LYS A 361 12.16 10.53 -5.04
CA LYS A 361 12.42 9.44 -5.98
C LYS A 361 11.54 8.28 -5.58
N GLY A 362 10.65 7.86 -6.46
CA GLY A 362 9.80 6.71 -6.24
C GLY A 362 10.63 5.43 -6.09
N THR A 363 10.36 4.69 -5.04
CA THR A 363 10.93 3.33 -4.82
C THR A 363 10.02 2.24 -5.43
N PHE A 364 9.01 2.66 -6.19
CA PHE A 364 7.84 1.86 -6.55
C PHE A 364 7.94 1.36 -7.98
N THR A 365 8.95 0.58 -8.29
CA THR A 365 9.11 0.07 -9.65
C THR A 365 8.63 -1.36 -9.78
N HIS A 366 7.96 -1.65 -10.88
CA HIS A 366 7.76 -3.01 -11.36
C HIS A 366 9.02 -3.57 -12.06
N GLN A 367 10.03 -2.70 -12.28
CA GLN A 367 11.30 -3.03 -12.93
C GLN A 367 12.44 -2.28 -12.26
N ASP A 368 13.58 -2.90 -12.11
CA ASP A 368 14.77 -2.29 -11.47
C ASP A 368 15.37 -1.13 -12.29
N THR A 369 15.01 -1.01 -13.58
CA THR A 369 15.60 -0.08 -14.56
C THR A 369 14.75 1.17 -14.83
N VAL A 370 13.53 1.26 -14.28
CA VAL A 370 12.58 2.37 -14.53
C VAL A 370 12.06 2.89 -13.20
N LYS A 371 12.03 4.21 -13.02
CA LYS A 371 11.60 4.83 -11.75
C LYS A 371 10.81 6.09 -11.95
N ASP A 372 9.79 6.29 -11.12
CA ASP A 372 9.10 7.57 -10.98
C ASP A 372 9.94 8.60 -10.24
N TYR A 373 10.03 9.79 -10.77
CA TYR A 373 10.67 10.94 -10.15
C TYR A 373 9.67 12.08 -10.00
N PHE A 374 9.78 12.82 -8.90
CA PHE A 374 8.90 13.94 -8.59
C PHE A 374 9.72 15.21 -8.43
N TYR A 375 9.40 16.22 -9.23
CA TYR A 375 10.13 17.49 -9.31
C TYR A 375 9.20 18.69 -9.13
N ILE A 376 9.77 19.84 -8.72
CA ILE A 376 9.14 21.18 -8.79
C ILE A 376 10.11 22.21 -9.35
N ASN A 377 9.59 23.26 -10.03
CA ASN A 377 10.39 24.38 -10.54
C ASN A 377 10.13 25.71 -9.80
N PHE A 378 9.56 25.67 -8.59
CA PHE A 378 9.19 26.83 -7.79
C PHE A 378 9.51 26.66 -6.31
#